data_fb586daaa2dccce5e06fa4a7a252bd85
#
_entry.id   fb586daaa2dccce5e06fa4a7a252bd85
#
_cell.length_a   1.000
_cell.length_b   1.000
_cell.length_c   1.000
_cell.angle_alpha   90.00
_cell.angle_beta   90.00
_cell.angle_gamma   90.00
#
_symmetry.space_group_name_H-M   'P 1'
#
loop_
_entity.id
_entity.type
_entity.pdbx_description
1 polymer ?
#
loop_
_entity_poly.entity_id
_entity_poly.type
_entity_poly.pdbx_seq_one_letter_code
_entity_poly.pdbx_strand_id
1 'polypeptide(L)'
;MGAVREKMVVKWRMEGEAASHSRTDIRIRGLTTQIDEPIERGGTNLGLTPTETLVAALVGCTNVISHKIAKKNGIELAHMHIHADVEFDRRGVTL
;
A
#
# COMPACT_ATOMS: atom_id res chain seq x y z
N MET A 1 -4.67 2.25 34.88
CA MET A 1 -4.88 2.56 34.32
C MET A 1 -5.23 2.53 33.38
N GLY A 2 -5.51 2.53 33.46
CA GLY A 2 -6.16 2.63 32.58
C GLY A 2 -5.79 3.05 31.57
N ALA A 3 -5.18 2.69 31.28
CA ALA A 3 -4.68 3.21 30.25
C ALA A 3 -5.61 3.76 29.38
N VAL A 4 -5.43 4.86 29.14
CA VAL A 4 -6.27 5.59 28.33
C VAL A 4 -5.92 5.41 26.88
N ARG A 5 -6.90 5.18 26.08
CA ARG A 5 -6.65 4.93 24.74
C ARG A 5 -7.23 5.89 23.83
N GLU A 6 -7.67 7.01 24.26
CA GLU A 6 -8.42 7.89 23.42
C GLU A 6 -7.63 8.40 22.25
N LYS A 7 -6.34 8.34 22.28
CA LYS A 7 -5.59 8.90 21.20
C LYS A 7 -5.19 7.87 20.16
N MET A 8 -5.95 6.81 20.08
CA MET A 8 -5.67 5.82 19.08
C MET A 8 -6.24 6.15 17.72
N VAL A 9 -6.94 7.26 17.60
CA VAL A 9 -7.50 7.67 16.33
C VAL A 9 -6.48 8.49 15.57
N VAL A 10 -6.22 8.08 14.33
CA VAL A 10 -5.30 8.80 13.45
C VAL A 10 -6.11 9.31 12.28
N LYS A 11 -5.92 10.57 11.95
CA LYS A 11 -6.64 11.18 10.83
C LYS A 11 -5.67 11.71 9.81
N TRP A 12 -5.97 11.48 8.56
CA TRP A 12 -5.19 12.06 7.48
C TRP A 12 -6.07 12.17 6.25
N ARG A 13 -5.63 12.96 5.30
CA ARG A 13 -6.38 13.16 4.07
C ARG A 13 -5.47 12.83 2.90
N MET A 14 -5.99 12.06 1.99
CA MET A 14 -5.31 11.71 0.77
C MET A 14 -6.12 12.26 -0.39
N GLU A 15 -5.45 12.78 -1.40
CA GLU A 15 -6.12 13.29 -2.59
C GLU A 15 -5.69 12.49 -3.78
N GLY A 16 -6.65 12.22 -4.65
CA GLY A 16 -6.38 11.54 -5.90
C GLY A 16 -6.92 12.37 -7.04
N GLU A 17 -6.14 12.47 -8.09
CA GLU A 17 -6.53 13.20 -9.27
C GLU A 17 -6.35 12.32 -10.48
N ALA A 18 -7.38 12.21 -11.30
CA ALA A 18 -7.32 11.43 -12.52
C ALA A 18 -6.55 12.23 -13.57
N ALA A 19 -5.29 11.90 -13.74
CA ALA A 19 -4.46 12.56 -14.73
C ALA A 19 -4.80 12.06 -16.13
N SER A 20 -5.36 10.86 -16.24
CA SER A 20 -5.85 10.33 -17.49
C SER A 20 -6.90 9.29 -17.14
N HIS A 21 -7.41 8.58 -18.17
CA HIS A 21 -8.40 7.55 -17.91
C HIS A 21 -7.80 6.36 -17.15
N SER A 22 -6.49 6.23 -17.12
CA SER A 22 -5.86 5.10 -16.44
C SER A 22 -4.97 5.52 -15.29
N ARG A 23 -4.44 6.76 -15.29
CA ARG A 23 -3.49 7.17 -14.28
C ARG A 23 -4.14 8.05 -13.22
N THR A 24 -3.89 7.71 -11.99
CA THR A 24 -4.32 8.51 -10.85
C THR A 24 -3.08 8.97 -10.08
N ASP A 25 -3.00 10.27 -9.86
CA ASP A 25 -1.91 10.82 -9.06
C ASP A 25 -2.41 10.96 -7.62
N ILE A 26 -1.66 10.39 -6.70
CA ILE A 26 -2.03 10.35 -5.30
C ILE A 26 -1.11 11.28 -4.52
N ARG A 27 -1.69 12.07 -3.64
CA ARG A 27 -0.91 12.99 -2.80
C ARG A 27 -1.31 12.85 -1.35
N ILE A 28 -0.32 12.76 -0.50
CA ILE A 28 -0.53 12.75 0.95
C ILE A 28 0.76 13.21 1.62
N ARG A 29 0.64 14.11 2.58
CA ARG A 29 1.75 14.58 3.41
C ARG A 29 2.91 15.15 2.58
N GLY A 30 2.64 15.77 1.44
CA GLY A 30 3.70 16.28 0.59
C GLY A 30 4.36 15.23 -0.27
N LEU A 31 3.87 14.01 -0.24
CA LEU A 31 4.38 12.93 -1.07
C LEU A 31 3.43 12.65 -2.20
N THR A 32 3.95 12.18 -3.32
CA THR A 32 3.12 11.81 -4.45
C THR A 32 3.51 10.43 -4.95
N THR A 33 2.52 9.74 -5.50
CA THR A 33 2.77 8.50 -6.20
C THR A 33 1.73 8.36 -7.29
N GLN A 34 1.97 7.50 -8.26
CA GLN A 34 1.04 7.28 -9.35
C GLN A 34 0.53 5.85 -9.32
N ILE A 35 -0.73 5.69 -9.65
CA ILE A 35 -1.34 4.39 -9.89
C ILE A 35 -1.76 4.40 -11.35
N ASP A 36 -1.45 3.33 -12.09
CA ASP A 36 -1.71 3.33 -13.52
C ASP A 36 -1.98 1.90 -13.96
N GLU A 37 -2.20 1.72 -15.24
CA GLU A 37 -2.33 0.41 -15.86
C GLU A 37 -1.15 0.19 -16.80
N PRO A 38 -0.81 -1.06 -17.08
CA PRO A 38 0.24 -1.33 -18.06
C PRO A 38 -0.25 -0.97 -19.46
N ILE A 39 0.71 -0.83 -20.37
CA ILE A 39 0.40 -0.41 -21.72
C ILE A 39 -0.54 -1.39 -22.41
N GLU A 40 -0.35 -2.69 -22.19
CA GLU A 40 -1.20 -3.69 -22.82
C GLU A 40 -2.64 -3.64 -22.31
N ARG A 41 -2.92 -2.91 -21.26
CA ARG A 41 -4.29 -2.71 -20.79
C ARG A 41 -4.74 -1.26 -20.97
N GLY A 42 -4.08 -0.56 -21.86
CA GLY A 42 -4.50 0.80 -22.18
C GLY A 42 -3.94 1.87 -21.29
N GLY A 43 -2.99 1.56 -20.46
CA GLY A 43 -2.40 2.54 -19.57
C GLY A 43 -1.10 3.09 -20.10
N THR A 44 -0.42 3.86 -19.27
CA THR A 44 0.87 4.44 -19.63
C THR A 44 2.01 3.87 -18.80
N ASN A 45 1.72 2.89 -17.94
CA ASN A 45 2.73 2.16 -17.17
C ASN A 45 3.62 3.08 -16.32
N LEU A 46 3.03 4.11 -15.74
CA LEU A 46 3.77 5.05 -14.91
C LEU A 46 3.62 4.76 -13.41
N GLY A 47 2.92 3.71 -13.06
CA GLY A 47 2.75 3.32 -11.67
C GLY A 47 2.24 1.91 -11.57
N LEU A 48 2.12 1.43 -10.35
CA LEU A 48 1.54 0.13 -10.08
C LEU A 48 0.04 0.17 -10.39
N THR A 49 -0.52 -0.97 -10.72
CA THR A 49 -1.97 -1.03 -10.87
C THR A 49 -2.64 -0.90 -9.52
N PRO A 50 -3.95 -0.61 -9.48
CA PRO A 50 -4.65 -0.54 -8.20
C PRO A 50 -4.51 -1.80 -7.37
N THR A 51 -4.63 -2.98 -7.98
CA THR A 51 -4.50 -4.24 -7.25
C THR A 51 -3.07 -4.42 -6.73
N GLU A 52 -2.08 -4.11 -7.56
CA GLU A 52 -0.69 -4.19 -7.13
C GLU A 52 -0.41 -3.23 -5.98
N THR A 53 -1.02 -2.06 -6.03
CA THR A 53 -0.84 -1.06 -4.97
C THR A 53 -1.38 -1.57 -3.65
N LEU A 54 -2.52 -2.23 -3.68
CA LEU A 54 -3.10 -2.80 -2.48
C LEU A 54 -2.20 -3.87 -1.88
N VAL A 55 -1.65 -4.75 -2.70
CA VAL A 55 -0.74 -5.78 -2.22
C VAL A 55 0.56 -5.16 -1.73
N ALA A 56 1.05 -4.14 -2.42
CA ALA A 56 2.26 -3.46 -1.98
C ALA A 56 2.09 -2.88 -0.59
N ALA A 57 0.89 -2.38 -0.28
CA ALA A 57 0.62 -1.85 1.05
C ALA A 57 0.75 -2.94 2.11
N LEU A 58 0.27 -4.13 1.80
CA LEU A 58 0.39 -5.26 2.72
C LEU A 58 1.84 -5.69 2.91
N VAL A 59 2.61 -5.67 1.85
CA VAL A 59 4.03 -5.99 1.94
C VAL A 59 4.74 -4.97 2.83
N GLY A 60 4.45 -3.69 2.63
CA GLY A 60 5.05 -2.66 3.47
C GLY A 60 4.65 -2.78 4.92
N CYS A 61 3.39 -3.10 5.16
CA CYS A 61 2.89 -3.30 6.50
C CYS A 61 3.59 -4.49 7.18
N THR A 62 3.81 -5.56 6.44
CA THR A 62 4.50 -6.73 6.96
C THR A 62 5.90 -6.35 7.42
N ASN A 63 6.60 -5.57 6.62
CA ASN A 63 7.94 -5.13 7.01
C ASN A 63 7.92 -4.31 8.30
N VAL A 64 7.04 -3.32 8.35
CA VAL A 64 6.99 -2.43 9.51
C VAL A 64 6.62 -3.18 10.78
N ILE A 65 5.61 -4.03 10.70
CA ILE A 65 5.13 -4.75 11.87
C ILE A 65 6.17 -5.78 12.33
N SER A 66 6.84 -6.44 11.40
CA SER A 66 7.87 -7.41 11.75
C SER A 66 8.99 -6.75 12.52
N HIS A 67 9.42 -5.58 12.09
CA HIS A 67 10.49 -4.86 12.79
C HIS A 67 10.04 -4.39 14.16
N LYS A 68 8.79 -3.97 14.31
CA LYS A 68 8.29 -3.56 15.61
C LYS A 68 8.25 -4.72 16.58
N ILE A 69 7.79 -5.87 16.12
CA ILE A 69 7.72 -7.05 16.98
C ILE A 69 9.11 -7.54 17.34
N ALA A 70 10.02 -7.54 16.36
CA ALA A 70 11.39 -7.96 16.63
C ALA A 70 12.04 -7.07 17.68
N LYS A 71 11.88 -5.77 17.54
CA LYS A 71 12.46 -4.85 18.49
C LYS A 71 11.89 -5.06 19.88
N LYS A 72 10.60 -5.31 19.97
CA LYS A 72 9.96 -5.52 21.26
C LYS A 72 10.49 -6.78 21.94
N ASN A 73 10.95 -7.75 21.17
CA ASN A 73 11.47 -8.99 21.71
C ASN A 73 12.99 -9.07 21.69
N GLY A 74 13.65 -7.95 21.50
CA GLY A 74 15.10 -7.92 21.55
C GLY A 74 15.78 -8.61 20.37
N ILE A 75 15.07 -8.73 19.26
CA ILE A 75 15.61 -9.38 18.08
C ILE A 75 15.97 -8.31 17.06
N GLU A 76 17.15 -8.42 16.50
CA GLU A 76 17.60 -7.49 15.48
C GLU A 76 17.45 -8.12 14.11
N LEU A 77 16.69 -7.48 13.23
CA LEU A 77 16.53 -7.96 11.87
C LEU A 77 17.50 -7.21 10.98
N ALA A 78 18.54 -7.88 10.52
CA ALA A 78 19.56 -7.25 9.71
C ALA A 78 19.13 -7.14 8.24
N HIS A 79 18.31 -8.06 7.79
CA HIS A 79 17.91 -8.09 6.40
C HIS A 79 16.56 -8.78 6.28
N MET A 80 15.71 -8.26 5.41
CA MET A 80 14.40 -8.84 5.21
C MET A 80 14.00 -8.68 3.75
N HIS A 81 13.55 -9.76 3.16
CA HIS A 81 13.09 -9.75 1.80
C HIS A 81 11.71 -10.41 1.77
N ILE A 82 10.78 -9.81 1.09
CA ILE A 82 9.40 -10.28 1.06
C ILE A 82 8.97 -10.53 -0.37
N HIS A 83 8.45 -11.71 -0.61
CA HIS A 83 7.85 -12.05 -1.90
C HIS A 83 6.36 -12.19 -1.75
N ALA A 84 5.62 -11.79 -2.76
CA ALA A 84 4.19 -11.98 -2.78
C ALA A 84 3.78 -12.45 -4.17
N ASP A 85 3.16 -13.62 -4.24
CA ASP A 85 2.59 -14.14 -5.47
C ASP A 85 1.09 -14.00 -5.36
N VAL A 86 0.47 -13.38 -6.35
CA VAL A 86 -0.92 -13.00 -6.26
C VAL A 86 -1.69 -13.54 -7.46
N GLU A 87 -2.83 -14.14 -7.17
CA GLU A 87 -3.77 -14.57 -8.19
C GLU A 87 -5.11 -14.00 -7.86
N PHE A 88 -5.83 -13.57 -8.85
CA PHE A 88 -7.23 -13.22 -8.63
C PHE A 88 -8.00 -13.51 -9.92
N ASP A 89 -9.28 -13.85 -9.73
CA ASP A 89 -10.14 -14.24 -10.84
C ASP A 89 -11.05 -13.08 -11.17
N ARG A 90 -10.80 -12.46 -12.32
CA ARG A 90 -11.60 -11.32 -12.73
C ARG A 90 -13.05 -11.67 -13.01
N ARG A 91 -13.28 -12.92 -13.37
CA ARG A 91 -14.65 -13.35 -13.69
C ARG A 91 -15.55 -13.32 -12.47
N GLY A 92 -14.97 -13.44 -11.29
CA GLY A 92 -15.74 -13.52 -10.08
C GLY A 92 -16.04 -12.18 -9.43
N VAL A 93 -15.63 -11.09 -10.01
CA VAL A 93 -15.84 -9.80 -9.41
C VAL A 93 -17.23 -9.31 -9.73
N THR A 94 -18.05 -9.16 -8.70
CA THR A 94 -19.40 -8.64 -8.84
C THR A 94 -19.58 -7.59 -7.76
N LEU A 95 -19.86 -6.41 -8.17
CA LEU A 95 -20.03 -5.32 -7.21
C LEU A 95 -21.46 -4.89 -7.12
#